data_af043159cc1aad66257106ea908a9267
#
_entry.id   af043159cc1aad66257106ea908a9267
#
_cell.length_a   1.000
_cell.length_b   1.000
_cell.length_c   1.000
_cell.angle_alpha   90.00
_cell.angle_beta   90.00
_cell.angle_gamma   90.00
#
_symmetry.space_group_name_H-M   'P 1'
#
loop_
_entity.id
_entity.type
_entity.pdbx_description
1 polymer ?
#
loop_
_entity_poly.entity_id
_entity_poly.type
_entity_poly.pdbx_seq_one_letter_code
_entity_poly.pdbx_strand_id
1 'polypeptide(L)'
;MHRTAGYGIYATGSELDIRKAMRHFCRYPISDKQVIKTDDHRLSRRAAEVIANNFRSVNLSMAVDMIHHVERRFDIIFTDYTFQMLAEYIAIALFRVDVEKELKPDELDLSNRMRDDANDGDAGTETEQQVQKNGFVMTEHENMAKEAAGFLDRHHGISLSQPEIMYLAMLFSCAEGQNRVVMSCEEALSIEDEMIVYLSNLLAANLIENELLRESMRSFLPGSIARTHFGIEIDNPFLSDITQSYASLFTVCFTVSRYYEKYTGAMPSEDEIAFIALQVGGALHRNPMTVRAVLIGAAGYATGSIIAGKIENRVPDVRIVSILSSDRIEHIDEYDCDLILSTIDTQADIHKDMRFLYVLSLIHISEPTRRVVI
;
A
#
# COMPACT_ATOMS: atom_id res chain seq x y z
N MET A 1 21.50 1.01 17.25
CA MET A 1 22.51 0.07 16.73
C MET A 1 23.91 0.55 17.03
N HIS A 2 24.76 -0.32 17.54
CA HIS A 2 26.13 0.01 17.87
C HIS A 2 27.09 -0.79 16.98
N ARG A 3 28.14 -0.15 16.47
CA ARG A 3 29.19 -0.79 15.68
C ARG A 3 30.49 -0.77 16.50
N THR A 4 31.00 -1.95 16.84
CA THR A 4 32.26 -2.08 17.53
C THR A 4 33.30 -2.69 16.60
N ALA A 5 34.47 -2.05 16.47
CA ALA A 5 35.52 -2.53 15.60
C ALA A 5 35.94 -3.96 16.01
N GLY A 6 35.81 -4.90 15.06
CA GLY A 6 36.16 -6.33 15.24
C GLY A 6 35.04 -7.26 15.70
N TYR A 7 33.85 -6.75 16.10
CA TYR A 7 32.75 -7.56 16.61
C TYR A 7 31.45 -7.47 15.80
N GLY A 8 31.44 -6.75 14.67
CA GLY A 8 30.26 -6.61 13.82
C GLY A 8 29.25 -5.58 14.33
N ILE A 9 28.00 -5.70 13.91
CA ILE A 9 26.88 -4.86 14.31
C ILE A 9 26.06 -5.64 15.34
N TYR A 10 25.71 -5.03 16.46
CA TYR A 10 24.80 -5.58 17.43
C TYR A 10 23.65 -4.61 17.72
N ALA A 11 22.48 -5.15 18.00
CA ALA A 11 21.30 -4.41 18.40
C ALA A 11 21.06 -4.60 19.89
N THR A 12 20.72 -3.51 20.56
CA THR A 12 20.26 -3.51 21.97
C THR A 12 18.90 -2.82 22.00
N GLY A 13 18.01 -3.30 22.85
CA GLY A 13 16.66 -2.79 23.00
C GLY A 13 15.74 -3.84 23.60
N SER A 14 14.42 -3.59 23.58
CA SER A 14 13.43 -4.59 23.93
C SER A 14 13.49 -5.77 22.96
N GLU A 15 13.01 -6.94 23.39
CA GLU A 15 12.98 -8.12 22.52
C GLU A 15 12.14 -7.88 21.27
N LEU A 16 11.04 -7.14 21.39
CA LEU A 16 10.20 -6.75 20.26
C LEU A 16 10.96 -5.86 19.25
N ASP A 17 11.76 -4.89 19.71
CA ASP A 17 12.55 -4.04 18.82
C ASP A 17 13.69 -4.82 18.14
N ILE A 18 14.25 -5.78 18.86
CA ILE A 18 15.26 -6.69 18.30
C ILE A 18 14.65 -7.52 17.17
N ARG A 19 13.45 -8.10 17.34
CA ARG A 19 12.76 -8.87 16.30
C ARG A 19 12.43 -8.02 15.05
N LYS A 20 11.95 -6.78 15.25
CA LYS A 20 11.73 -5.83 14.16
C LYS A 20 13.04 -5.50 13.42
N ALA A 21 14.11 -5.22 14.17
CA ALA A 21 15.41 -4.96 13.58
C ALA A 21 15.94 -6.18 12.81
N MET A 22 15.77 -7.40 13.35
CA MET A 22 16.16 -8.64 12.65
C MET A 22 15.42 -8.77 11.32
N ARG A 23 14.11 -8.54 11.31
CA ARG A 23 13.32 -8.55 10.07
C ARG A 23 13.77 -7.48 9.07
N HIS A 24 14.02 -6.27 9.52
CA HIS A 24 14.53 -5.19 8.67
C HIS A 24 15.86 -5.57 8.00
N PHE A 25 16.77 -6.24 8.72
CA PHE A 25 18.03 -6.72 8.14
C PHE A 25 17.85 -7.87 7.15
N CYS A 26 16.78 -8.65 7.26
CA CYS A 26 16.49 -9.69 6.29
C CYS A 26 16.19 -9.15 4.87
N ARG A 27 15.89 -7.86 4.72
CA ARG A 27 15.76 -7.21 3.42
C ARG A 27 17.07 -7.17 2.62
N TYR A 28 18.21 -7.27 3.32
CA TYR A 28 19.55 -7.15 2.70
C TYR A 28 20.25 -8.50 2.68
N PRO A 29 20.52 -9.11 1.52
CA PRO A 29 21.21 -10.39 1.42
C PRO A 29 22.64 -10.26 1.93
N ILE A 30 23.05 -11.11 2.88
CA ILE A 30 24.38 -11.08 3.49
C ILE A 30 25.40 -11.92 2.70
N SER A 31 25.02 -12.85 1.87
CA SER A 31 25.90 -13.57 0.95
C SER A 31 25.19 -14.59 0.03
N ASP A 32 25.88 -14.94 -1.09
CA ASP A 32 25.44 -15.78 -2.21
C ASP A 32 25.40 -17.29 -1.93
N LYS A 33 25.02 -17.79 -0.76
CA LYS A 33 25.15 -19.23 -0.50
C LYS A 33 23.93 -19.86 0.14
N GLN A 34 23.25 -20.56 -0.59
CA GLN A 34 22.34 -21.72 -0.46
C GLN A 34 20.99 -21.47 -1.11
N VAL A 35 20.73 -22.24 -2.16
CA VAL A 35 19.44 -22.33 -2.82
C VAL A 35 18.54 -23.22 -1.94
N ILE A 36 17.58 -22.63 -1.26
CA ILE A 36 16.55 -23.36 -0.51
C ILE A 36 15.34 -23.52 -1.41
N LYS A 37 14.88 -24.74 -1.57
CA LYS A 37 13.60 -25.02 -2.21
C LYS A 37 12.52 -24.80 -1.15
N THR A 38 11.73 -23.76 -1.31
CA THR A 38 10.46 -23.62 -0.61
C THR A 38 9.38 -24.22 -1.50
N ASP A 39 8.58 -25.11 -0.95
CA ASP A 39 7.46 -25.72 -1.67
C ASP A 39 6.25 -24.75 -1.77
N ASP A 40 6.24 -23.66 -1.01
CA ASP A 40 5.18 -22.67 -1.05
C ASP A 40 5.51 -21.53 -2.04
N HIS A 41 4.69 -21.41 -3.08
CA HIS A 41 4.81 -20.42 -4.15
C HIS A 41 4.54 -18.95 -3.69
N ARG A 42 3.90 -18.77 -2.50
CA ARG A 42 3.63 -17.46 -1.90
C ARG A 42 4.84 -16.85 -1.22
N LEU A 43 5.85 -17.66 -0.91
CA LEU A 43 7.12 -17.15 -0.40
C LEU A 43 8.02 -16.77 -1.56
N SER A 44 8.47 -15.53 -1.59
CA SER A 44 9.52 -15.17 -2.53
C SER A 44 10.78 -15.98 -2.23
N ARG A 45 11.41 -16.51 -3.28
CA ARG A 45 12.66 -17.29 -3.15
C ARG A 45 13.71 -16.53 -2.34
N ARG A 46 13.80 -15.23 -2.56
CA ARG A 46 14.74 -14.34 -1.85
C ARG A 46 14.46 -14.29 -0.35
N ALA A 47 13.21 -14.10 0.05
CA ALA A 47 12.82 -14.07 1.46
C ALA A 47 13.14 -15.40 2.16
N ALA A 48 12.78 -16.51 1.52
CA ALA A 48 13.05 -17.85 2.03
C ALA A 48 14.55 -18.11 2.22
N GLU A 49 15.39 -17.75 1.24
CA GLU A 49 16.85 -17.88 1.30
C GLU A 49 17.45 -17.04 2.44
N VAL A 50 16.99 -15.79 2.60
CA VAL A 50 17.49 -14.88 3.64
C VAL A 50 17.15 -15.40 5.02
N ILE A 51 15.89 -15.81 5.25
CA ILE A 51 15.43 -16.30 6.55
C ILE A 51 16.16 -17.59 6.91
N ALA A 52 16.21 -18.53 5.98
CA ALA A 52 16.81 -19.83 6.25
C ALA A 52 18.33 -19.76 6.47
N ASN A 53 19.01 -18.81 5.85
CA ASN A 53 20.44 -18.59 6.06
C ASN A 53 20.74 -17.89 7.40
N ASN A 54 19.84 -17.04 7.87
CA ASN A 54 20.04 -16.26 9.11
C ASN A 54 19.40 -16.90 10.35
N PHE A 55 18.30 -17.66 10.21
CA PHE A 55 17.46 -18.12 11.32
C PHE A 55 17.15 -19.62 11.27
N ARG A 56 17.94 -20.49 10.76
CA ARG A 56 17.65 -21.92 10.57
C ARG A 56 16.40 -22.19 9.69
N SER A 57 16.56 -22.99 8.67
CA SER A 57 15.48 -23.33 7.71
C SER A 57 14.27 -24.02 8.38
N VAL A 58 14.48 -24.76 9.48
CA VAL A 58 13.41 -25.44 10.21
C VAL A 58 12.38 -24.47 10.78
N ASN A 59 12.78 -23.30 11.23
CA ASN A 59 11.87 -22.31 11.81
C ASN A 59 10.94 -21.71 10.73
N LEU A 60 11.44 -21.52 9.52
CA LEU A 60 10.60 -21.09 8.40
C LEU A 60 9.56 -22.14 8.01
N SER A 61 9.96 -23.41 7.93
CA SER A 61 9.01 -24.50 7.63
C SER A 61 7.92 -24.59 8.69
N MET A 62 8.27 -24.54 9.97
CA MET A 62 7.29 -24.52 11.06
C MET A 62 6.34 -23.33 11.00
N ALA A 63 6.86 -22.13 10.67
CA ALA A 63 6.04 -20.94 10.51
C ALA A 63 5.02 -21.11 9.36
N VAL A 64 5.46 -21.62 8.21
CA VAL A 64 4.59 -21.89 7.05
C VAL A 64 3.52 -22.93 7.39
N ASP A 65 3.89 -24.06 8.01
CA ASP A 65 2.96 -25.11 8.39
C ASP A 65 1.90 -24.59 9.38
N MET A 66 2.32 -23.74 10.32
CA MET A 66 1.43 -23.11 11.29
C MET A 66 0.46 -22.13 10.61
N ILE A 67 0.94 -21.30 9.68
CA ILE A 67 0.07 -20.35 8.95
C ILE A 67 -0.97 -21.14 8.15
N HIS A 68 -0.57 -22.19 7.42
CA HIS A 68 -1.51 -23.06 6.70
C HIS A 68 -2.51 -23.76 7.62
N HIS A 69 -2.09 -24.12 8.82
CA HIS A 69 -3.02 -24.68 9.80
C HIS A 69 -4.09 -23.65 10.21
N VAL A 70 -3.68 -22.42 10.48
CA VAL A 70 -4.60 -21.31 10.81
C VAL A 70 -5.55 -21.02 9.66
N GLU A 71 -5.04 -20.90 8.41
CA GLU A 71 -5.87 -20.68 7.22
C GLU A 71 -6.98 -21.73 7.09
N ARG A 72 -6.62 -23.01 7.21
CA ARG A 72 -7.59 -24.11 7.12
C ARG A 72 -8.57 -24.15 8.30
N ARG A 73 -8.11 -23.78 9.51
CA ARG A 73 -8.94 -23.86 10.72
C ARG A 73 -9.98 -22.75 10.79
N PHE A 74 -9.66 -21.57 10.24
CA PHE A 74 -10.51 -20.38 10.28
C PHE A 74 -11.15 -20.06 8.95
N ASP A 75 -10.93 -20.88 7.92
CA ASP A 75 -11.43 -20.67 6.55
C ASP A 75 -11.06 -19.29 5.98
N ILE A 76 -9.79 -18.93 6.14
CA ILE A 76 -9.20 -17.69 5.63
C ILE A 76 -8.05 -18.01 4.68
N ILE A 77 -7.76 -17.10 3.76
CA ILE A 77 -6.57 -17.14 2.90
C ILE A 77 -5.90 -15.78 3.01
N PHE A 78 -4.71 -15.76 3.58
CA PHE A 78 -3.90 -14.54 3.62
C PHE A 78 -3.43 -14.16 2.21
N THR A 79 -3.29 -12.85 1.95
CA THR A 79 -2.68 -12.39 0.70
C THR A 79 -1.21 -12.82 0.66
N ASP A 80 -0.62 -12.94 -0.53
CA ASP A 80 0.77 -13.39 -0.67
C ASP A 80 1.74 -12.52 0.14
N TYR A 81 1.51 -11.20 0.17
CA TYR A 81 2.35 -10.25 0.91
C TYR A 81 2.23 -10.42 2.42
N THR A 82 1.00 -10.59 2.93
CA THR A 82 0.79 -10.80 4.36
C THR A 82 1.19 -12.19 4.81
N PHE A 83 1.04 -13.19 3.95
CA PHE A 83 1.57 -14.53 4.20
C PHE A 83 3.10 -14.50 4.35
N GLN A 84 3.81 -13.84 3.42
CA GLN A 84 5.25 -13.67 3.49
C GLN A 84 5.66 -12.91 4.75
N MET A 85 5.00 -11.79 5.06
CA MET A 85 5.22 -11.03 6.29
C MET A 85 5.07 -11.92 7.54
N LEU A 86 3.95 -12.65 7.65
CA LEU A 86 3.72 -13.57 8.78
C LEU A 86 4.81 -14.60 8.88
N ALA A 87 5.18 -15.27 7.77
CA ALA A 87 6.22 -16.29 7.76
C ALA A 87 7.57 -15.75 8.25
N GLU A 88 7.94 -14.55 7.85
CA GLU A 88 9.17 -13.87 8.27
C GLU A 88 9.18 -13.57 9.78
N TYR A 89 8.15 -12.87 10.27
CA TYR A 89 8.06 -12.49 11.67
C TYR A 89 7.93 -13.70 12.61
N ILE A 90 7.16 -14.70 12.21
CA ILE A 90 6.97 -15.93 13.01
C ILE A 90 8.24 -16.77 13.02
N ALA A 91 8.94 -16.92 11.89
CA ALA A 91 10.22 -17.64 11.85
C ALA A 91 11.27 -16.98 12.77
N ILE A 92 11.31 -15.65 12.80
CA ILE A 92 12.15 -14.90 13.73
C ILE A 92 11.73 -15.14 15.18
N ALA A 93 10.43 -15.10 15.48
CA ALA A 93 9.91 -15.37 16.83
C ALA A 93 10.31 -16.77 17.31
N LEU A 94 10.08 -17.80 16.49
CA LEU A 94 10.46 -19.18 16.81
C LEU A 94 11.97 -19.35 17.02
N PHE A 95 12.78 -18.67 16.20
CA PHE A 95 14.23 -18.65 16.42
C PHE A 95 14.62 -18.00 17.76
N ARG A 96 13.93 -16.92 18.14
CA ARG A 96 14.22 -16.22 19.40
C ARG A 96 13.79 -17.05 20.61
N VAL A 97 12.65 -17.74 20.54
CA VAL A 97 12.21 -18.68 21.58
C VAL A 97 13.20 -19.83 21.72
N ASP A 98 13.70 -20.40 20.61
CA ASP A 98 14.70 -21.49 20.62
C ASP A 98 16.03 -21.10 21.31
N VAL A 99 16.37 -19.82 21.31
CA VAL A 99 17.57 -19.30 22.02
C VAL A 99 17.25 -18.65 23.37
N GLU A 100 16.11 -19.00 23.95
CA GLU A 100 15.65 -18.56 25.29
C GLU A 100 15.51 -17.01 25.39
N LYS A 101 15.07 -16.36 24.30
CA LYS A 101 14.80 -14.93 24.21
C LYS A 101 13.31 -14.71 23.97
N GLU A 102 12.52 -14.95 25.00
CA GLU A 102 11.08 -14.72 24.95
C GLU A 102 10.71 -13.27 25.26
N LEU A 103 9.57 -12.85 24.71
CA LEU A 103 8.96 -11.56 25.01
C LEU A 103 8.50 -11.50 26.46
N LYS A 104 8.62 -10.34 27.06
CA LYS A 104 8.08 -10.05 28.38
C LYS A 104 6.72 -9.37 28.27
N PRO A 105 5.83 -9.51 29.28
CA PRO A 105 4.51 -8.91 29.24
C PRO A 105 4.53 -7.39 29.03
N ASP A 106 5.49 -6.68 29.62
CA ASP A 106 5.68 -5.22 29.53
C ASP A 106 6.14 -4.74 28.15
N GLU A 107 6.71 -5.61 27.34
CA GLU A 107 7.21 -5.27 26.00
C GLU A 107 6.08 -5.17 24.95
N LEU A 108 4.93 -5.75 25.24
CA LEU A 108 3.72 -5.66 24.38
C LEU A 108 2.76 -4.54 24.81
N ASP A 109 3.01 -3.91 25.96
CA ASP A 109 2.22 -2.77 26.42
C ASP A 109 2.63 -1.48 25.68
N LEU A 110 1.87 -1.17 24.63
CA LEU A 110 2.12 -0.01 23.77
C LEU A 110 1.82 1.32 24.46
N SER A 111 1.04 1.31 25.57
CA SER A 111 0.72 2.52 26.32
C SER A 111 1.96 3.18 26.95
N ASN A 112 2.99 2.40 27.23
CA ASN A 112 4.25 2.87 27.78
C ASN A 112 5.21 3.43 26.72
N ARG A 113 5.10 2.99 25.45
CA ARG A 113 6.00 3.43 24.37
C ARG A 113 5.73 4.85 23.90
N MET A 114 4.47 5.29 23.92
CA MET A 114 4.09 6.67 23.56
C MET A 114 4.59 7.70 24.59
N ARG A 115 4.93 7.27 25.82
CA ARG A 115 5.46 8.17 26.86
C ARG A 115 6.95 8.49 26.70
N ASP A 116 7.72 7.57 26.15
CA ASP A 116 9.17 7.79 25.98
C ASP A 116 9.48 8.72 24.80
N ASP A 117 8.63 8.69 23.73
CA ASP A 117 8.76 9.60 22.59
C ASP A 117 8.15 11.00 22.83
N ALA A 118 7.21 11.11 23.78
CA ALA A 118 6.53 12.38 24.12
C ALA A 118 7.34 13.29 25.05
N ASN A 119 8.50 12.89 25.51
CA ASN A 119 9.30 13.67 26.48
C ASN A 119 10.08 14.85 25.85
N ASP A 120 9.85 15.14 24.55
CA ASP A 120 10.50 16.23 23.82
C ASP A 120 9.53 17.28 23.21
N GLY A 121 8.29 17.39 23.70
CA GLY A 121 7.36 18.42 23.22
C GLY A 121 6.00 18.38 23.88
N ASP A 122 5.63 19.46 24.52
CA ASP A 122 4.33 19.83 25.06
C ASP A 122 3.16 19.56 24.07
N ALA A 123 2.68 18.32 24.01
CA ALA A 123 1.54 17.91 23.20
C ALA A 123 0.49 17.26 24.10
N GLY A 124 -0.59 17.99 24.25
CA GLY A 124 -1.63 17.87 25.24
C GLY A 124 -2.43 16.56 25.32
N THR A 125 -2.92 16.39 26.48
CA THR A 125 -3.86 15.48 27.13
C THR A 125 -5.06 14.94 26.32
N GLU A 126 -5.36 15.41 25.11
CA GLU A 126 -6.49 14.94 24.29
C GLU A 126 -6.16 13.70 23.45
N THR A 127 -4.90 13.55 23.02
CA THR A 127 -4.45 12.43 22.19
C THR A 127 -4.36 11.13 23.00
N GLU A 128 -3.96 11.20 24.27
CA GLU A 128 -3.85 10.04 25.17
C GLU A 128 -5.22 9.40 25.48
N GLN A 129 -6.28 10.20 25.59
CA GLN A 129 -7.62 9.70 25.85
C GLN A 129 -8.28 9.08 24.60
N GLN A 130 -7.88 9.49 23.40
CA GLN A 130 -8.38 8.95 22.15
C GLN A 130 -7.72 7.62 21.80
N VAL A 131 -6.42 7.47 22.05
CA VAL A 131 -5.68 6.21 21.84
C VAL A 131 -6.12 5.11 22.80
N GLN A 132 -6.48 5.45 24.05
CA GLN A 132 -7.06 4.48 24.99
C GLN A 132 -8.50 4.05 24.65
N LYS A 133 -9.24 4.85 23.88
CA LYS A 133 -10.59 4.48 23.40
C LYS A 133 -10.56 3.58 22.16
N ASN A 134 -9.50 3.61 21.39
CA ASN A 134 -9.32 2.83 20.17
C ASN A 134 -8.72 1.44 20.48
N GLY A 135 -9.23 0.75 21.52
CA GLY A 135 -8.79 -0.61 21.83
C GLY A 135 -9.03 -1.53 20.64
N PHE A 136 -7.93 -1.95 19.97
CA PHE A 136 -7.99 -3.00 18.95
C PHE A 136 -8.65 -4.24 19.57
N VAL A 137 -9.87 -4.56 19.12
CA VAL A 137 -10.57 -5.78 19.55
C VAL A 137 -9.91 -6.96 18.86
N MET A 138 -8.97 -7.61 19.55
CA MET A 138 -8.17 -8.72 19.03
C MET A 138 -8.77 -10.11 19.29
N THR A 139 -10.02 -10.21 19.73
CA THR A 139 -10.61 -11.48 20.20
C THR A 139 -10.52 -12.62 19.18
N GLU A 140 -10.77 -12.34 17.89
CA GLU A 140 -10.62 -13.36 16.84
C GLU A 140 -9.15 -13.71 16.60
N HIS A 141 -8.27 -12.73 16.56
CA HIS A 141 -6.84 -12.92 16.38
C HIS A 141 -6.20 -13.65 17.57
N GLU A 142 -6.70 -13.42 18.79
CA GLU A 142 -6.30 -14.20 19.96
C GLU A 142 -6.69 -15.67 19.82
N ASN A 143 -7.85 -15.96 19.24
CA ASN A 143 -8.26 -17.35 19.00
C ASN A 143 -7.38 -18.01 17.92
N MET A 144 -7.03 -17.27 16.86
CA MET A 144 -6.07 -17.74 15.86
C MET A 144 -4.70 -18.02 16.49
N ALA A 145 -4.23 -17.11 17.35
CA ALA A 145 -2.94 -17.26 18.04
C ALA A 145 -2.90 -18.45 19.00
N LYS A 146 -3.98 -18.66 19.76
CA LYS A 146 -4.11 -19.82 20.65
C LYS A 146 -4.11 -21.14 19.88
N GLU A 147 -4.82 -21.19 18.72
CA GLU A 147 -4.84 -22.38 17.87
C GLU A 147 -3.46 -22.62 17.24
N ALA A 148 -2.78 -21.55 16.78
CA ALA A 148 -1.43 -21.59 16.25
C ALA A 148 -0.43 -22.12 17.29
N ALA A 149 -0.49 -21.61 18.53
CA ALA A 149 0.34 -22.08 19.64
C ALA A 149 0.06 -23.56 19.99
N GLY A 150 -1.21 -23.96 20.01
CA GLY A 150 -1.60 -25.36 20.22
C GLY A 150 -1.12 -26.29 19.09
N PHE A 151 -1.06 -25.80 17.86
CA PHE A 151 -0.47 -26.55 16.74
C PHE A 151 1.03 -26.77 16.93
N LEU A 152 1.78 -25.73 17.30
CA LEU A 152 3.21 -25.81 17.56
C LEU A 152 3.53 -26.78 18.71
N ASP A 153 2.76 -26.74 19.80
CA ASP A 153 2.93 -27.65 20.93
C ASP A 153 2.68 -29.10 20.51
N ARG A 154 1.57 -29.37 19.82
CA ARG A 154 1.20 -30.75 19.41
C ARG A 154 2.12 -31.36 18.37
N HIS A 155 2.59 -30.57 17.39
CA HIS A 155 3.31 -31.10 16.23
C HIS A 155 4.82 -30.90 16.28
N HIS A 156 5.29 -29.92 17.04
CA HIS A 156 6.70 -29.55 17.11
C HIS A 156 7.25 -29.55 18.55
N GLY A 157 6.40 -29.76 19.57
CA GLY A 157 6.81 -29.76 20.98
C GLY A 157 7.27 -28.36 21.46
N ILE A 158 6.81 -27.29 20.81
CA ILE A 158 7.15 -25.91 21.18
C ILE A 158 5.96 -25.32 21.94
N SER A 159 6.13 -25.13 23.24
CA SER A 159 5.13 -24.47 24.08
C SER A 159 5.45 -22.99 24.19
N LEU A 160 4.54 -22.14 23.72
CA LEU A 160 4.69 -20.67 23.73
C LEU A 160 4.15 -20.08 25.04
N SER A 161 4.87 -19.12 25.58
CA SER A 161 4.40 -18.31 26.72
C SER A 161 3.25 -17.37 26.31
N GLN A 162 2.51 -16.88 27.31
CA GLN A 162 1.38 -15.95 27.04
C GLN A 162 1.79 -14.69 26.25
N PRO A 163 2.92 -14.02 26.52
CA PRO A 163 3.39 -12.92 25.70
C PRO A 163 3.64 -13.30 24.23
N GLU A 164 4.20 -14.49 23.98
CA GLU A 164 4.40 -14.98 22.62
C GLU A 164 3.08 -15.24 21.87
N ILE A 165 2.07 -15.76 22.56
CA ILE A 165 0.72 -15.93 22.01
C ILE A 165 0.10 -14.57 21.68
N MET A 166 0.26 -13.59 22.55
CA MET A 166 -0.21 -12.21 22.28
C MET A 166 0.53 -11.58 21.11
N TYR A 167 1.83 -11.86 20.97
CA TYR A 167 2.59 -11.41 19.80
C TYR A 167 2.06 -12.03 18.49
N LEU A 168 1.73 -13.32 18.50
CA LEU A 168 1.08 -13.96 17.35
C LEU A 168 -0.28 -13.31 17.04
N ALA A 169 -1.09 -13.00 18.05
CA ALA A 169 -2.36 -12.30 17.85
C ALA A 169 -2.17 -10.92 17.20
N MET A 170 -1.16 -10.18 17.64
CA MET A 170 -0.76 -8.91 17.04
C MET A 170 -0.34 -9.10 15.57
N LEU A 171 0.46 -10.09 15.24
CA LEU A 171 0.87 -10.39 13.86
C LEU A 171 -0.34 -10.77 12.99
N PHE A 172 -1.27 -11.60 13.49
CA PHE A 172 -2.49 -11.92 12.76
C PHE A 172 -3.39 -10.72 12.53
N SER A 173 -3.47 -9.77 13.48
CA SER A 173 -4.20 -8.51 13.28
C SER A 173 -3.59 -7.61 12.19
N CYS A 174 -2.29 -7.77 11.92
CA CYS A 174 -1.57 -7.09 10.86
C CYS A 174 -1.74 -7.73 9.47
N ALA A 175 -2.38 -8.90 9.39
CA ALA A 175 -2.54 -9.65 8.15
C ALA A 175 -3.93 -9.46 7.55
N GLU A 176 -3.99 -9.49 6.22
CA GLU A 176 -5.23 -9.41 5.45
C GLU A 176 -5.62 -10.78 4.93
N GLY A 177 -6.93 -11.09 4.95
CA GLY A 177 -7.48 -12.33 4.40
C GLY A 177 -8.46 -12.07 3.27
N GLN A 178 -8.42 -12.91 2.23
CA GLN A 178 -9.30 -12.76 1.06
C GLN A 178 -10.77 -13.13 1.35
N ASN A 179 -11.04 -14.05 2.28
CA ASN A 179 -12.39 -14.60 2.50
C ASN A 179 -13.13 -14.02 3.69
N ARG A 180 -12.54 -13.11 4.43
CA ARG A 180 -13.16 -12.48 5.60
C ARG A 180 -12.68 -11.04 5.73
N VAL A 181 -13.63 -10.12 5.81
CA VAL A 181 -13.37 -8.79 6.38
C VAL A 181 -13.16 -9.01 7.86
N VAL A 182 -11.93 -9.29 8.27
CA VAL A 182 -11.55 -9.40 9.67
C VAL A 182 -11.50 -7.99 10.20
N MET A 183 -12.52 -7.63 10.94
CA MET A 183 -12.84 -6.37 11.60
C MET A 183 -13.59 -5.34 10.74
N SER A 184 -14.90 -5.29 10.96
CA SER A 184 -15.63 -4.04 10.91
C SER A 184 -15.32 -3.23 12.17
N CYS A 185 -14.15 -2.63 12.28
CA CYS A 185 -14.01 -1.50 13.18
C CYS A 185 -14.80 -0.37 12.54
N GLU A 186 -15.85 0.13 13.20
CA GLU A 186 -16.61 1.29 12.72
C GLU A 186 -15.68 2.47 12.40
N GLU A 187 -14.58 2.56 13.12
CA GLU A 187 -13.52 3.53 12.90
C GLU A 187 -12.76 3.31 11.58
N ALA A 188 -12.43 2.07 11.20
CA ALA A 188 -11.75 1.78 9.94
C ALA A 188 -12.65 2.12 8.73
N LEU A 189 -13.96 1.89 8.85
CA LEU A 189 -14.94 2.30 7.83
C LEU A 189 -15.04 3.82 7.70
N SER A 190 -14.99 4.54 8.83
CA SER A 190 -14.95 6.00 8.82
C SER A 190 -13.69 6.54 8.17
N ILE A 191 -12.53 5.92 8.44
CA ILE A 191 -11.24 6.29 7.82
C ILE A 191 -11.28 6.05 6.30
N GLU A 192 -11.82 4.90 5.86
CA GLU A 192 -11.97 4.58 4.44
C GLU A 192 -12.73 5.69 3.71
N ASP A 193 -13.92 6.04 4.23
CA ASP A 193 -14.77 7.07 3.63
C ASP A 193 -14.07 8.43 3.58
N GLU A 194 -13.45 8.86 4.69
CA GLU A 194 -12.69 10.12 4.74
C GLU A 194 -11.56 10.14 3.72
N MET A 195 -10.80 9.04 3.60
CA MET A 195 -9.67 8.94 2.66
C MET A 195 -10.14 8.92 1.21
N ILE A 196 -11.17 8.16 0.87
CA ILE A 196 -11.71 8.09 -0.50
C ILE A 196 -12.28 9.43 -0.93
N VAL A 197 -13.06 10.11 -0.09
CA VAL A 197 -13.59 11.45 -0.38
C VAL A 197 -12.46 12.45 -0.58
N TYR A 198 -11.46 12.40 0.27
CA TYR A 198 -10.30 13.29 0.16
C TYR A 198 -9.52 13.08 -1.15
N LEU A 199 -9.19 11.82 -1.48
CA LEU A 199 -8.48 11.47 -2.71
C LEU A 199 -9.32 11.80 -3.96
N SER A 200 -10.64 11.58 -3.91
CA SER A 200 -11.57 11.92 -4.98
C SER A 200 -11.51 13.42 -5.31
N ASN A 201 -11.48 14.27 -4.28
CA ASN A 201 -11.38 15.72 -4.46
C ASN A 201 -10.00 16.14 -4.99
N LEU A 202 -8.90 15.59 -4.47
CA LEU A 202 -7.54 15.93 -4.91
C LEU A 202 -7.26 15.52 -6.34
N LEU A 203 -7.76 14.34 -6.74
CA LEU A 203 -7.54 13.79 -8.09
C LEU A 203 -8.59 14.25 -9.09
N ALA A 204 -9.60 15.03 -8.64
CA ALA A 204 -10.76 15.41 -9.43
C ALA A 204 -11.42 14.21 -10.15
N ALA A 205 -11.49 13.05 -9.48
CA ALA A 205 -11.97 11.80 -10.02
C ALA A 205 -13.09 11.23 -9.14
N ASN A 206 -14.11 10.62 -9.75
CA ASN A 206 -15.17 9.97 -9.00
C ASN A 206 -14.72 8.60 -8.45
N LEU A 207 -14.02 8.63 -7.30
CA LEU A 207 -13.60 7.43 -6.57
C LEU A 207 -14.67 6.95 -5.59
N ILE A 208 -15.61 7.82 -5.21
CA ILE A 208 -16.61 7.56 -4.17
C ILE A 208 -17.54 6.41 -4.56
N GLU A 209 -17.94 6.35 -5.83
CA GLU A 209 -18.84 5.33 -6.38
C GLU A 209 -18.10 4.08 -6.89
N ASN A 210 -16.78 4.02 -6.74
CA ASN A 210 -16.00 2.88 -7.20
C ASN A 210 -16.03 1.74 -6.16
N GLU A 211 -16.99 0.83 -6.29
CA GLU A 211 -17.19 -0.29 -5.35
C GLU A 211 -15.95 -1.20 -5.23
N LEU A 212 -15.21 -1.42 -6.33
CA LEU A 212 -14.00 -2.24 -6.29
C LEU A 212 -12.88 -1.60 -5.47
N LEU A 213 -12.74 -0.26 -5.56
CA LEU A 213 -11.81 0.47 -4.70
C LEU A 213 -12.23 0.37 -3.25
N ARG A 214 -13.51 0.58 -2.95
CA ARG A 214 -14.06 0.50 -1.59
C ARG A 214 -13.84 -0.89 -0.99
N GLU A 215 -14.18 -1.94 -1.71
CA GLU A 215 -13.96 -3.32 -1.26
C GLU A 215 -12.48 -3.61 -1.02
N SER A 216 -11.61 -3.18 -1.92
CA SER A 216 -10.16 -3.32 -1.79
C SER A 216 -9.61 -2.57 -0.56
N MET A 217 -10.03 -1.32 -0.35
CA MET A 217 -9.62 -0.50 0.79
C MET A 217 -10.14 -1.07 2.12
N ARG A 218 -11.38 -1.58 2.17
CA ARG A 218 -11.95 -2.25 3.36
C ARG A 218 -11.17 -3.49 3.76
N SER A 219 -10.68 -4.24 2.78
CA SER A 219 -9.86 -5.41 3.04
C SER A 219 -8.45 -5.04 3.51
N PHE A 220 -7.89 -3.97 2.97
CA PHE A 220 -6.50 -3.55 3.20
C PHE A 220 -6.31 -2.71 4.48
N LEU A 221 -7.17 -1.71 4.71
CA LEU A 221 -6.94 -0.70 5.74
C LEU A 221 -6.83 -1.24 7.17
N PRO A 222 -7.65 -2.20 7.63
CA PRO A 222 -7.53 -2.71 8.99
C PRO A 222 -6.14 -3.26 9.29
N GLY A 223 -5.61 -4.10 8.40
CA GLY A 223 -4.26 -4.65 8.53
C GLY A 223 -3.18 -3.58 8.42
N SER A 224 -3.33 -2.63 7.50
CA SER A 224 -2.40 -1.52 7.31
C SER A 224 -2.33 -0.60 8.54
N ILE A 225 -3.48 -0.28 9.13
CA ILE A 225 -3.57 0.51 10.37
C ILE A 225 -2.92 -0.25 11.53
N ALA A 226 -3.20 -1.56 11.66
CA ALA A 226 -2.59 -2.39 12.69
C ALA A 226 -1.06 -2.45 12.51
N ARG A 227 -0.56 -2.67 11.30
CA ARG A 227 0.88 -2.67 11.01
C ARG A 227 1.54 -1.34 11.39
N THR A 228 0.92 -0.22 11.00
CA THR A 228 1.42 1.12 11.37
C THR A 228 1.44 1.30 12.88
N HIS A 229 0.35 0.94 13.57
CA HIS A 229 0.25 1.06 15.03
C HIS A 229 1.28 0.22 15.78
N PHE A 230 1.46 -1.04 15.36
CA PHE A 230 2.42 -1.94 16.00
C PHE A 230 3.85 -1.79 15.46
N GLY A 231 4.07 -0.97 14.43
CA GLY A 231 5.37 -0.83 13.76
C GLY A 231 5.84 -2.14 13.13
N ILE A 232 4.92 -2.89 12.53
CA ILE A 232 5.19 -4.10 11.75
C ILE A 232 5.35 -3.67 10.29
N GLU A 233 6.47 -4.05 9.68
CA GLU A 233 6.77 -3.69 8.30
C GLU A 233 6.26 -4.75 7.32
N ILE A 234 5.77 -4.31 6.17
CA ILE A 234 5.45 -5.13 5.01
C ILE A 234 6.28 -4.64 3.83
N ASP A 235 6.59 -5.51 2.86
CA ASP A 235 7.32 -5.13 1.66
C ASP A 235 6.37 -5.02 0.47
N ASN A 236 6.46 -3.90 -0.25
CA ASN A 236 5.78 -3.73 -1.53
C ASN A 236 6.80 -3.89 -2.67
N PRO A 237 6.74 -4.97 -3.45
CA PRO A 237 7.72 -5.21 -4.52
C PRO A 237 7.65 -4.18 -5.65
N PHE A 238 6.56 -3.41 -5.72
CA PHE A 238 6.33 -2.38 -6.75
C PHE A 238 6.67 -0.97 -6.27
N LEU A 239 7.15 -0.79 -5.03
CA LEU A 239 7.46 0.54 -4.47
C LEU A 239 8.37 1.35 -5.41
N SER A 240 9.45 0.74 -5.92
CA SER A 240 10.37 1.41 -6.82
C SER A 240 9.71 1.83 -8.13
N ASP A 241 8.89 0.96 -8.71
CA ASP A 241 8.21 1.24 -9.98
C ASP A 241 7.15 2.34 -9.80
N ILE A 242 6.42 2.31 -8.68
CA ILE A 242 5.40 3.30 -8.35
C ILE A 242 6.02 4.67 -8.14
N THR A 243 7.08 4.75 -7.34
CA THR A 243 7.75 6.02 -7.02
C THR A 243 8.47 6.61 -8.23
N GLN A 244 8.90 5.81 -9.21
CA GLN A 244 9.54 6.28 -10.43
C GLN A 244 8.55 6.60 -11.54
N SER A 245 7.59 5.70 -11.81
CA SER A 245 6.69 5.81 -12.96
C SER A 245 5.40 6.56 -12.65
N TYR A 246 4.95 6.54 -11.39
CA TYR A 246 3.70 7.15 -10.91
C TYR A 246 3.95 8.11 -9.74
N ALA A 247 5.07 8.84 -9.78
CA ALA A 247 5.51 9.73 -8.69
C ALA A 247 4.42 10.73 -8.24
N SER A 248 3.68 11.31 -9.18
CA SER A 248 2.60 12.26 -8.87
C SER A 248 1.46 11.58 -8.09
N LEU A 249 1.03 10.40 -8.51
CA LEU A 249 0.00 9.64 -7.81
C LEU A 249 0.47 9.21 -6.41
N PHE A 250 1.71 8.71 -6.32
CA PHE A 250 2.31 8.35 -5.03
C PHE A 250 2.34 9.55 -4.08
N THR A 251 2.75 10.73 -4.56
CA THR A 251 2.78 11.96 -3.76
C THR A 251 1.39 12.35 -3.26
N VAL A 252 0.36 12.25 -4.11
CA VAL A 252 -1.03 12.50 -3.71
C VAL A 252 -1.47 11.48 -2.66
N CYS A 253 -1.22 10.18 -2.88
CA CYS A 253 -1.56 9.14 -1.91
C CYS A 253 -0.79 9.29 -0.60
N PHE A 254 0.44 9.81 -0.62
CA PHE A 254 1.20 10.07 0.61
C PHE A 254 0.49 11.05 1.55
N THR A 255 -0.33 11.95 1.02
CA THR A 255 -1.07 12.92 1.85
C THR A 255 -2.12 12.29 2.77
N VAL A 256 -2.52 11.01 2.53
CA VAL A 256 -3.43 10.27 3.42
C VAL A 256 -2.76 9.80 4.71
N SER A 257 -1.44 9.90 4.82
CA SER A 257 -0.67 9.55 6.03
C SER A 257 -1.18 10.25 7.29
N ARG A 258 -1.73 11.47 7.13
CA ARG A 258 -2.37 12.21 8.23
C ARG A 258 -3.52 11.48 8.92
N TYR A 259 -4.22 10.60 8.19
CA TYR A 259 -5.29 9.78 8.77
C TYR A 259 -4.70 8.68 9.64
N TYR A 260 -3.61 8.06 9.20
CA TYR A 260 -2.88 7.10 10.02
C TYR A 260 -2.35 7.75 11.30
N GLU A 261 -1.68 8.90 11.19
CA GLU A 261 -1.16 9.64 12.33
C GLU A 261 -2.26 9.99 13.34
N LYS A 262 -3.42 10.45 12.85
CA LYS A 262 -4.59 10.76 13.70
C LYS A 262 -5.07 9.55 14.52
N TYR A 263 -5.05 8.34 13.94
CA TYR A 263 -5.63 7.16 14.56
C TYR A 263 -4.61 6.26 15.27
N THR A 264 -3.38 6.23 14.81
CA THR A 264 -2.32 5.35 15.34
C THR A 264 -1.23 6.09 16.11
N GLY A 265 -1.16 7.41 15.97
CA GLY A 265 -0.04 8.21 16.45
C GLY A 265 1.26 8.03 15.65
N ALA A 266 1.24 7.29 14.55
CA ALA A 266 2.40 6.96 13.73
C ALA A 266 2.13 7.16 12.23
N MET A 267 3.21 7.40 11.47
CA MET A 267 3.14 7.50 10.02
C MET A 267 3.26 6.11 9.38
N PRO A 268 2.47 5.81 8.33
CA PRO A 268 2.62 4.58 7.57
C PRO A 268 3.95 4.58 6.80
N SER A 269 4.46 3.39 6.49
CA SER A 269 5.63 3.25 5.63
C SER A 269 5.33 3.64 4.18
N GLU A 270 6.37 3.90 3.38
CA GLU A 270 6.23 4.12 1.94
C GLU A 270 5.63 2.89 1.23
N ASP A 271 5.93 1.69 1.71
CA ASP A 271 5.36 0.44 1.23
C ASP A 271 3.82 0.42 1.38
N GLU A 272 3.30 0.84 2.55
CA GLU A 272 1.85 0.96 2.80
C GLU A 272 1.20 1.97 1.85
N ILE A 273 1.80 3.14 1.70
CA ILE A 273 1.31 4.17 0.77
C ILE A 273 1.35 3.68 -0.68
N ALA A 274 2.36 2.90 -1.06
CA ALA A 274 2.45 2.32 -2.39
C ALA A 274 1.32 1.31 -2.66
N PHE A 275 0.88 0.52 -1.67
CA PHE A 275 -0.30 -0.32 -1.81
C PHE A 275 -1.58 0.52 -2.02
N ILE A 276 -1.74 1.63 -1.31
CA ILE A 276 -2.85 2.57 -1.55
C ILE A 276 -2.78 3.15 -2.97
N ALA A 277 -1.59 3.58 -3.41
CA ALA A 277 -1.39 4.12 -4.74
C ALA A 277 -1.73 3.12 -5.86
N LEU A 278 -1.44 1.83 -5.66
CA LEU A 278 -1.84 0.76 -6.59
C LEU A 278 -3.36 0.63 -6.71
N GLN A 279 -4.07 0.67 -5.57
CA GLN A 279 -5.53 0.54 -5.54
C GLN A 279 -6.20 1.75 -6.20
N VAL A 280 -5.76 2.96 -5.85
CA VAL A 280 -6.25 4.21 -6.42
C VAL A 280 -5.91 4.29 -7.91
N GLY A 281 -4.69 3.95 -8.32
CA GLY A 281 -4.28 3.87 -9.72
C GLY A 281 -5.14 2.90 -10.52
N GLY A 282 -5.42 1.72 -9.98
CA GLY A 282 -6.33 0.76 -10.59
C GLY A 282 -7.75 1.29 -10.74
N ALA A 283 -8.25 2.07 -9.78
CA ALA A 283 -9.56 2.71 -9.86
C ALA A 283 -9.60 3.82 -10.91
N LEU A 284 -8.56 4.63 -11.02
CA LEU A 284 -8.43 5.68 -12.03
C LEU A 284 -8.38 5.10 -13.45
N HIS A 285 -7.65 4.01 -13.67
CA HIS A 285 -7.60 3.33 -14.97
C HIS A 285 -8.93 2.68 -15.39
N ARG A 286 -9.74 2.26 -14.42
CA ARG A 286 -11.08 1.68 -14.69
C ARG A 286 -12.17 2.73 -14.89
N ASN A 287 -11.96 3.93 -14.32
CA ASN A 287 -12.72 5.15 -14.60
C ASN A 287 -11.77 6.17 -15.26
N PRO A 288 -11.36 5.97 -16.52
CA PRO A 288 -10.57 6.97 -17.18
C PRO A 288 -11.36 8.27 -17.16
N MET A 289 -10.80 9.33 -16.57
CA MET A 289 -11.30 10.66 -16.79
C MET A 289 -11.10 10.93 -18.29
N THR A 290 -12.14 10.61 -19.07
CA THR A 290 -12.10 10.86 -20.49
C THR A 290 -12.15 12.36 -20.67
N VAL A 291 -11.00 12.97 -20.96
CA VAL A 291 -10.91 14.38 -21.33
C VAL A 291 -11.66 14.55 -22.64
N ARG A 292 -12.78 15.24 -22.59
CA ARG A 292 -13.59 15.52 -23.79
C ARG A 292 -12.94 16.66 -24.55
N ALA A 293 -12.47 16.37 -25.76
CA ALA A 293 -11.79 17.34 -26.57
C ALA A 293 -12.57 17.68 -27.85
N VAL A 294 -12.54 18.95 -28.24
CA VAL A 294 -12.96 19.38 -29.56
C VAL A 294 -11.72 19.58 -30.44
N LEU A 295 -11.73 18.99 -31.62
CA LEU A 295 -10.64 19.15 -32.60
C LEU A 295 -11.00 20.19 -33.63
N ILE A 296 -10.14 21.21 -33.76
CA ILE A 296 -10.28 22.27 -34.77
C ILE A 296 -9.25 22.06 -35.88
N GLY A 297 -9.69 21.99 -37.13
CA GLY A 297 -8.79 21.75 -38.25
C GLY A 297 -9.16 22.50 -39.55
N ALA A 298 -8.14 22.96 -40.30
CA ALA A 298 -8.30 23.63 -41.58
C ALA A 298 -8.67 22.69 -42.75
N ALA A 299 -8.41 21.40 -42.62
CA ALA A 299 -8.44 20.42 -43.73
C ALA A 299 -9.77 19.66 -43.88
N GLY A 300 -10.85 20.11 -43.20
CA GLY A 300 -12.16 19.52 -43.27
C GLY A 300 -12.34 18.24 -42.44
N TYR A 301 -13.59 17.75 -42.38
CA TYR A 301 -14.02 16.64 -41.49
C TYR A 301 -13.27 15.34 -41.73
N ALA A 302 -12.97 14.99 -42.98
CA ALA A 302 -12.30 13.69 -43.27
C ALA A 302 -10.87 13.63 -42.70
N THR A 303 -10.08 14.70 -42.82
CA THR A 303 -8.73 14.78 -42.25
C THR A 303 -8.81 14.86 -40.73
N GLY A 304 -9.77 15.63 -40.20
CA GLY A 304 -10.04 15.73 -38.77
C GLY A 304 -10.36 14.35 -38.16
N SER A 305 -11.16 13.52 -38.82
CA SER A 305 -11.50 12.15 -38.32
C SER A 305 -10.27 11.25 -38.27
N ILE A 306 -9.34 11.35 -39.19
CA ILE A 306 -8.07 10.57 -39.14
C ILE A 306 -7.22 11.03 -37.97
N ILE A 307 -7.13 12.33 -37.72
CA ILE A 307 -6.37 12.89 -36.60
C ILE A 307 -7.02 12.48 -35.28
N ALA A 308 -8.35 12.62 -35.17
CA ALA A 308 -9.12 12.19 -33.99
C ALA A 308 -8.86 10.73 -33.65
N GLY A 309 -9.00 9.82 -34.60
CA GLY A 309 -8.73 8.39 -34.40
C GLY A 309 -7.28 8.10 -33.99
N LYS A 310 -6.30 8.85 -34.50
CA LYS A 310 -4.91 8.69 -34.06
C LYS A 310 -4.69 9.20 -32.62
N ILE A 311 -5.35 10.30 -32.23
CA ILE A 311 -5.27 10.83 -30.87
C ILE A 311 -5.89 9.83 -29.91
N GLU A 312 -7.11 9.39 -30.15
CA GLU A 312 -7.84 8.45 -29.28
C GLU A 312 -7.12 7.11 -29.15
N ASN A 313 -6.47 6.62 -30.22
CA ASN A 313 -5.69 5.38 -30.16
C ASN A 313 -4.37 5.51 -29.37
N ARG A 314 -3.80 6.71 -29.25
CA ARG A 314 -2.52 6.94 -28.55
C ARG A 314 -2.67 7.49 -27.16
N VAL A 315 -3.75 8.22 -26.92
CA VAL A 315 -4.12 8.81 -25.65
C VAL A 315 -5.54 8.34 -25.32
N PRO A 316 -5.69 7.13 -24.76
CA PRO A 316 -7.00 6.51 -24.50
C PRO A 316 -7.90 7.35 -23.59
N ASP A 317 -7.30 8.25 -22.81
CA ASP A 317 -8.00 9.13 -21.88
C ASP A 317 -8.56 10.39 -22.56
N VAL A 318 -8.35 10.59 -23.88
CA VAL A 318 -8.91 11.68 -24.65
C VAL A 318 -9.96 11.16 -25.60
N ARG A 319 -11.15 11.75 -25.56
CA ARG A 319 -12.25 11.47 -26.50
C ARG A 319 -12.57 12.72 -27.30
N ILE A 320 -12.54 12.61 -28.61
CA ILE A 320 -12.93 13.72 -29.51
C ILE A 320 -14.45 13.75 -29.62
N VAL A 321 -15.08 14.74 -28.98
CA VAL A 321 -16.55 14.90 -28.97
C VAL A 321 -17.06 15.60 -30.21
N SER A 322 -16.24 16.45 -30.86
CA SER A 322 -16.58 17.09 -32.14
C SER A 322 -15.34 17.48 -32.92
N ILE A 323 -15.50 17.61 -34.24
CA ILE A 323 -14.50 18.10 -35.17
C ILE A 323 -15.08 19.33 -35.85
N LEU A 324 -14.46 20.49 -35.64
CA LEU A 324 -14.90 21.78 -36.15
C LEU A 324 -13.93 22.28 -37.20
N SER A 325 -14.46 23.00 -38.19
CA SER A 325 -13.66 23.82 -39.08
C SER A 325 -13.38 25.20 -38.46
N SER A 326 -12.37 25.89 -38.95
CA SER A 326 -11.92 27.21 -38.43
C SER A 326 -13.00 28.28 -38.39
N ASP A 327 -13.96 28.22 -39.30
CA ASP A 327 -15.09 29.14 -39.40
C ASP A 327 -16.20 28.89 -38.36
N ARG A 328 -16.12 27.79 -37.62
CA ARG A 328 -17.08 27.41 -36.58
C ARG A 328 -16.53 27.49 -35.15
N ILE A 329 -15.42 28.16 -34.96
CA ILE A 329 -14.79 28.33 -33.63
C ILE A 329 -15.74 29.06 -32.67
N GLU A 330 -16.58 29.97 -33.15
CA GLU A 330 -17.56 30.70 -32.32
C GLU A 330 -18.65 29.81 -31.72
N HIS A 331 -18.82 28.57 -32.24
CA HIS A 331 -19.79 27.60 -31.71
C HIS A 331 -19.18 26.62 -30.71
N ILE A 332 -17.97 26.86 -30.23
CA ILE A 332 -17.27 25.94 -29.36
C ILE A 332 -18.00 25.75 -28.00
N ASP A 333 -18.68 26.80 -27.56
CA ASP A 333 -19.47 26.80 -26.31
C ASP A 333 -20.73 25.90 -26.38
N GLU A 334 -21.11 25.46 -27.59
CA GLU A 334 -22.20 24.50 -27.76
C GLU A 334 -21.79 23.07 -27.37
N TYR A 335 -20.47 22.82 -27.21
CA TYR A 335 -19.91 21.52 -26.92
C TYR A 335 -19.41 21.48 -25.48
N ASP A 336 -19.90 20.53 -24.74
CA ASP A 336 -19.39 20.24 -23.38
C ASP A 336 -18.02 19.54 -23.49
N CYS A 337 -16.93 20.32 -23.46
CA CYS A 337 -15.55 19.86 -23.64
C CYS A 337 -14.61 20.48 -22.61
N ASP A 338 -13.55 19.73 -22.27
CA ASP A 338 -12.54 20.10 -21.28
C ASP A 338 -11.26 20.64 -21.96
N LEU A 339 -11.07 20.30 -23.24
CA LEU A 339 -9.85 20.58 -23.99
C LEU A 339 -10.17 20.95 -25.44
N ILE A 340 -9.46 21.95 -25.98
CA ILE A 340 -9.49 22.33 -27.40
C ILE A 340 -8.14 21.91 -28.00
N LEU A 341 -8.21 21.08 -29.04
CA LEU A 341 -7.07 20.69 -29.85
C LEU A 341 -7.16 21.41 -31.20
N SER A 342 -6.14 22.14 -31.59
CA SER A 342 -6.15 22.85 -32.87
C SER A 342 -4.95 22.46 -33.74
N THR A 343 -5.21 22.23 -35.03
CA THR A 343 -4.18 22.01 -36.04
C THR A 343 -3.83 23.31 -36.80
N ILE A 344 -4.47 24.41 -36.45
CA ILE A 344 -4.24 25.74 -37.00
C ILE A 344 -3.94 26.74 -35.90
N ASP A 345 -3.08 27.70 -36.19
CA ASP A 345 -2.80 28.77 -35.25
C ASP A 345 -3.99 29.76 -35.28
N THR A 346 -4.81 29.68 -34.24
CA THR A 346 -5.98 30.57 -34.11
C THR A 346 -5.67 31.62 -33.05
N GLN A 347 -5.66 32.88 -33.45
CA GLN A 347 -5.60 34.05 -32.55
C GLN A 347 -6.99 34.40 -31.97
N ALA A 348 -7.97 33.50 -32.05
CA ALA A 348 -9.29 33.74 -31.51
C ALA A 348 -9.22 33.84 -29.97
N ASP A 349 -9.85 34.86 -29.40
CA ASP A 349 -10.11 34.97 -27.96
C ASP A 349 -11.07 33.85 -27.54
N ILE A 350 -10.55 32.65 -27.38
CA ILE A 350 -11.28 31.51 -26.85
C ILE A 350 -11.38 31.70 -25.34
N HIS A 351 -12.57 31.51 -24.79
CA HIS A 351 -12.89 31.75 -23.38
C HIS A 351 -11.80 31.30 -22.40
N LYS A 352 -11.50 32.10 -21.39
CA LYS A 352 -10.37 32.01 -20.46
C LYS A 352 -10.32 30.71 -19.59
N ASP A 353 -11.37 29.91 -19.61
CA ASP A 353 -11.50 28.73 -18.72
C ASP A 353 -11.24 27.41 -19.44
N MET A 354 -11.05 27.36 -20.75
CA MET A 354 -10.74 26.14 -21.50
C MET A 354 -9.25 26.02 -21.81
N ARG A 355 -8.70 24.82 -21.62
CA ARG A 355 -7.32 24.52 -21.98
C ARG A 355 -7.21 24.37 -23.49
N PHE A 356 -6.31 25.14 -24.10
CA PHE A 356 -6.03 25.09 -25.52
C PHE A 356 -4.66 24.48 -25.80
N LEU A 357 -4.61 23.51 -26.73
CA LEU A 357 -3.38 22.87 -27.17
C LEU A 357 -3.26 22.92 -28.69
N TYR A 358 -2.16 23.51 -29.16
CA TYR A 358 -1.84 23.55 -30.55
C TYR A 358 -1.07 22.33 -31.02
N VAL A 359 -1.58 21.60 -32.01
CA VAL A 359 -1.01 20.36 -32.55
C VAL A 359 -0.50 20.62 -33.98
N LEU A 360 0.78 20.90 -34.11
CA LEU A 360 1.41 21.39 -35.34
C LEU A 360 1.39 20.46 -36.56
N SER A 361 1.29 19.12 -36.39
CA SER A 361 1.36 18.18 -37.53
C SER A 361 1.06 16.74 -37.13
N LEU A 362 0.61 15.95 -38.10
CA LEU A 362 0.54 14.47 -37.99
C LEU A 362 1.87 13.81 -37.58
N ILE A 363 3.02 14.45 -37.86
CA ILE A 363 4.36 13.99 -37.52
C ILE A 363 4.59 14.14 -36.03
N HIS A 364 4.10 15.17 -35.36
CA HIS A 364 4.22 15.35 -33.90
C HIS A 364 3.40 14.37 -33.09
N ILE A 365 2.33 13.81 -33.67
CA ILE A 365 1.57 12.71 -33.08
C ILE A 365 2.33 11.38 -33.21
N SER A 366 3.35 11.29 -34.08
CA SER A 366 4.09 10.06 -34.33
C SER A 366 5.39 9.90 -33.52
N GLU A 367 5.92 10.97 -32.94
CA GLU A 367 7.08 10.92 -32.03
C GLU A 367 6.63 11.02 -30.57
N PRO A 368 7.17 10.18 -29.66
CA PRO A 368 6.91 10.34 -28.24
C PRO A 368 7.64 11.59 -27.76
N THR A 369 6.98 12.74 -27.78
CA THR A 369 7.51 13.95 -27.18
C THR A 369 7.59 13.76 -25.66
N ARG A 370 8.81 13.51 -25.19
CA ARG A 370 9.24 13.75 -23.82
C ARG A 370 9.12 15.25 -23.54
N ARG A 371 7.96 15.73 -23.22
CA ARG A 371 7.66 17.01 -22.52
C ARG A 371 6.20 17.38 -22.74
N VAL A 372 5.32 16.73 -21.98
CA VAL A 372 4.13 17.44 -21.52
C VAL A 372 4.47 17.81 -20.06
N VAL A 373 4.88 19.06 -19.89
CA VAL A 373 4.90 19.68 -18.56
C VAL A 373 3.47 20.09 -18.30
N ILE A 374 2.80 19.39 -17.42
CA ILE A 374 1.53 19.82 -16.81
C ILE A 374 1.87 20.65 -15.59
#